data_81a9d86b7366cb686f5200a2dd2c9174
#
_entry.id   81a9d86b7366cb686f5200a2dd2c9174
#
_cell.length_a   1.000
_cell.length_b   1.000
_cell.length_c   1.000
_cell.angle_alpha   90.00
_cell.angle_beta   90.00
_cell.angle_gamma   90.00
#
_symmetry.space_group_name_H-M   'P 1'
#
loop_
_entity.id
_entity.type
_entity.pdbx_description
1 polymer ?
#
loop_
_entity_poly.entity_id
_entity_poly.type
_entity_poly.pdbx_seq_one_letter_code
_entity_poly.pdbx_strand_id
1 'polypeptide(L)'
;MDSHDRVIAVAVNLHGIPRMTTDLDTMVDLGEDNVRRFIEMIVGLGYRPRVPVQSFDFLDAAKRREWLETKSMMVFTWLNPTRPYEEIDVFLRNRIDFALAFSRKTSLPLQDFTVHIASVPDLIELKRLAGREQDRSDIAALRRLLDMSEGKA
;
A
#
# COMPACT_ATOMS: atom_id res chain seq x y z
N MET A 1 7.09 2.85 12.78
CA MET A 1 7.41 1.71 11.91
C MET A 1 8.89 1.42 12.00
N ASP A 2 9.25 0.20 12.32
CA ASP A 2 10.64 -0.23 12.42
C ASP A 2 11.32 -0.17 11.05
N SER A 3 12.63 0.13 11.02
CA SER A 3 13.42 0.12 9.78
C SER A 3 13.46 -1.25 9.09
N HIS A 4 13.13 -2.32 9.82
CA HIS A 4 13.07 -3.69 9.28
C HIS A 4 11.69 -4.05 8.69
N ASP A 5 10.70 -3.22 8.90
CA ASP A 5 9.36 -3.48 8.37
C ASP A 5 9.33 -3.21 6.86
N ARG A 6 8.87 -4.20 6.12
CA ARG A 6 8.78 -4.12 4.67
C ARG A 6 7.35 -3.81 4.25
N VAL A 7 7.04 -2.52 4.29
CA VAL A 7 5.74 -1.97 3.90
C VAL A 7 6.00 -0.76 3.00
N ILE A 8 5.32 -0.72 1.87
CA ILE A 8 5.41 0.40 0.93
C ILE A 8 4.03 1.05 0.82
N ALA A 9 3.96 2.34 1.08
CA ALA A 9 2.74 3.11 0.82
C ALA A 9 2.60 3.36 -0.69
N VAL A 10 1.43 3.06 -1.22
CA VAL A 10 1.09 3.31 -2.61
C VAL A 10 0.20 4.55 -2.63
N ALA A 11 0.81 5.73 -2.48
CA ALA A 11 0.08 6.96 -2.26
C ALA A 11 0.58 8.06 -3.21
N VAL A 12 -0.27 8.44 -4.13
CA VAL A 12 0.02 9.44 -5.17
C VAL A 12 0.22 10.82 -4.55
N ASN A 13 -0.59 11.19 -3.57
CA ASN A 13 -0.53 12.51 -2.93
C ASN A 13 0.75 12.75 -2.14
N LEU A 14 1.45 11.70 -1.72
CA LEU A 14 2.72 11.84 -1.01
C LEU A 14 3.86 12.28 -1.93
N HIS A 15 3.67 12.22 -3.25
CA HIS A 15 4.59 12.77 -4.24
C HIS A 15 4.22 14.21 -4.67
N GLY A 16 3.32 14.87 -3.94
CA GLY A 16 2.94 16.24 -4.20
C GLY A 16 1.78 16.42 -5.16
N ILE A 17 1.10 15.35 -5.54
CA ILE A 17 -0.06 15.42 -6.43
C ILE A 17 -1.32 15.65 -5.56
N PRO A 18 -2.06 16.76 -5.76
CA PRO A 18 -3.26 17.03 -5.00
C PRO A 18 -4.32 15.94 -5.23
N ARG A 19 -4.75 15.30 -4.15
CA ARG A 19 -5.78 14.28 -4.20
C ARG A 19 -6.40 14.14 -2.82
N MET A 20 -7.74 14.17 -2.78
CA MET A 20 -8.49 13.91 -1.57
C MET A 20 -8.59 12.39 -1.39
N THR A 21 -7.93 11.88 -0.37
CA THR A 21 -8.07 10.47 0.01
C THR A 21 -7.91 10.32 1.51
N THR A 22 -8.74 9.48 2.09
CA THR A 22 -8.66 9.08 3.48
C THR A 22 -8.13 7.65 3.60
N ASP A 23 -7.95 6.95 2.48
CA ASP A 23 -7.50 5.58 2.42
C ASP A 23 -6.02 5.51 2.07
N LEU A 24 -5.32 4.62 2.72
CA LEU A 24 -3.92 4.35 2.45
C LEU A 24 -3.80 2.97 1.83
N ASP A 25 -3.39 2.92 0.56
CA ASP A 25 -3.08 1.67 -0.11
C ASP A 25 -1.64 1.27 0.19
N THR A 26 -1.43 0.02 0.55
CA THR A 26 -0.10 -0.48 0.90
C THR A 26 0.22 -1.80 0.22
N MET A 27 1.49 -1.97 -0.12
CA MET A 27 2.08 -3.26 -0.43
C MET A 27 2.91 -3.72 0.76
N VAL A 28 2.73 -4.97 1.15
CA VAL A 28 3.47 -5.58 2.27
C VAL A 28 4.25 -6.77 1.72
N ASP A 29 5.49 -6.93 2.18
CA ASP A 29 6.22 -8.17 1.92
C ASP A 29 5.43 -9.31 2.59
N LEU A 30 4.95 -10.27 1.79
CA LEU A 30 4.05 -11.32 2.26
C LEU A 30 4.77 -12.51 2.90
N GLY A 31 6.06 -12.40 3.18
CA GLY A 31 6.77 -13.37 4.00
C GLY A 31 6.19 -13.43 5.41
N GLU A 32 6.16 -14.62 6.00
CA GLU A 32 5.46 -14.86 7.26
C GLU A 32 5.90 -13.93 8.38
N ASP A 33 7.21 -13.78 8.59
CA ASP A 33 7.71 -12.93 9.69
C ASP A 33 7.33 -11.48 9.53
N ASN A 34 7.38 -10.96 8.30
CA ASN A 34 7.01 -9.58 8.03
C ASN A 34 5.51 -9.36 8.19
N VAL A 35 4.69 -10.29 7.71
CA VAL A 35 3.23 -10.20 7.87
C VAL A 35 2.85 -10.22 9.34
N ARG A 36 3.50 -11.08 10.15
CA ARG A 36 3.24 -11.13 11.58
C ARG A 36 3.55 -9.79 12.25
N ARG A 37 4.71 -9.21 11.96
CA ARG A 37 5.08 -7.89 12.51
C ARG A 37 4.10 -6.80 12.08
N PHE A 38 3.69 -6.84 10.81
CA PHE A 38 2.70 -5.90 10.28
C PHE A 38 1.38 -6.00 11.05
N ILE A 39 0.85 -7.21 11.23
CA ILE A 39 -0.41 -7.42 11.95
C ILE A 39 -0.29 -6.93 13.40
N GLU A 40 0.78 -7.28 14.08
CA GLU A 40 1.01 -6.85 15.47
C GLU A 40 1.03 -5.33 15.57
N MET A 41 1.69 -4.65 14.64
CA MET A 41 1.76 -3.20 14.60
C MET A 41 0.36 -2.59 14.39
N ILE A 42 -0.36 -3.07 13.38
CA ILE A 42 -1.64 -2.46 12.98
C ILE A 42 -2.73 -2.72 14.02
N VAL A 43 -2.73 -3.91 14.64
CA VAL A 43 -3.63 -4.22 15.76
C VAL A 43 -3.29 -3.36 16.98
N GLY A 44 -1.99 -3.17 17.26
CA GLY A 44 -1.55 -2.31 18.35
C GLY A 44 -1.97 -0.85 18.17
N LEU A 45 -2.17 -0.41 16.93
CA LEU A 45 -2.66 0.94 16.61
C LEU A 45 -4.20 1.03 16.65
N GLY A 46 -4.90 -0.06 16.95
CA GLY A 46 -6.34 -0.07 17.06
C GLY A 46 -7.10 -0.47 15.80
N TYR A 47 -6.41 -0.95 14.78
CA TYR A 47 -7.05 -1.39 13.54
C TYR A 47 -7.57 -2.81 13.66
N ARG A 48 -8.61 -3.12 12.91
CA ARG A 48 -9.17 -4.45 12.82
C ARG A 48 -9.71 -4.70 11.41
N PRO A 49 -9.86 -5.98 11.00
CA PRO A 49 -10.40 -6.29 9.68
C PRO A 49 -11.82 -5.73 9.47
N ARG A 50 -12.07 -5.23 8.26
CA ARG A 50 -13.44 -4.86 7.85
C ARG A 50 -14.33 -6.10 7.74
N VAL A 51 -13.80 -7.17 7.14
CA VAL A 51 -14.54 -8.42 6.98
C VAL A 51 -14.57 -9.19 8.31
N PRO A 52 -15.58 -10.06 8.55
CA PRO A 52 -15.74 -10.75 9.83
C PRO A 52 -14.76 -11.92 9.98
N VAL A 53 -13.47 -11.63 10.07
CA VAL A 53 -12.41 -12.60 10.29
C VAL A 53 -11.51 -12.10 11.42
N GLN A 54 -10.67 -12.98 11.95
CA GLN A 54 -9.67 -12.60 12.94
C GLN A 54 -8.49 -11.89 12.26
N SER A 55 -7.86 -10.97 12.99
CA SER A 55 -6.71 -10.22 12.44
C SER A 55 -5.60 -11.14 11.94
N PHE A 56 -5.29 -12.18 12.69
CA PHE A 56 -4.22 -13.12 12.32
C PHE A 56 -4.61 -14.12 11.24
N ASP A 57 -5.87 -14.11 10.78
CA ASP A 57 -6.23 -14.88 9.58
C ASP A 57 -5.47 -14.39 8.35
N PHE A 58 -5.10 -13.10 8.33
CA PHE A 58 -4.31 -12.52 7.25
C PHE A 58 -2.90 -13.14 7.16
N LEU A 59 -2.39 -13.73 8.23
CA LEU A 59 -1.09 -14.41 8.24
C LEU A 59 -1.12 -15.71 7.42
N ASP A 60 -2.28 -16.34 7.28
CA ASP A 60 -2.44 -17.60 6.58
C ASP A 60 -2.49 -17.38 5.07
N ALA A 61 -1.44 -17.84 4.36
CA ALA A 61 -1.36 -17.71 2.91
C ALA A 61 -2.49 -18.42 2.18
N ALA A 62 -2.98 -19.55 2.72
CA ALA A 62 -4.09 -20.28 2.13
C ALA A 62 -5.39 -19.49 2.21
N LYS A 63 -5.63 -18.79 3.31
CA LYS A 63 -6.80 -17.92 3.46
C LYS A 63 -6.75 -16.73 2.51
N ARG A 64 -5.57 -16.10 2.37
CA ARG A 64 -5.41 -15.00 1.41
C ARG A 64 -5.70 -15.46 -0.01
N ARG A 65 -5.23 -16.65 -0.39
CA ARG A 65 -5.51 -17.24 -1.71
C ARG A 65 -7.00 -17.50 -1.90
N GLU A 66 -7.67 -18.04 -0.88
CA GLU A 66 -9.10 -18.27 -0.92
C GLU A 66 -9.87 -16.97 -1.15
N TRP A 67 -9.51 -15.91 -0.44
CA TRP A 67 -10.16 -14.60 -0.61
C TRP A 67 -9.98 -14.06 -2.03
N LEU A 68 -8.78 -14.21 -2.61
CA LEU A 68 -8.51 -13.81 -3.99
C LEU A 68 -9.34 -14.61 -4.99
N GLU A 69 -9.36 -15.93 -4.84
CA GLU A 69 -9.92 -16.84 -5.83
C GLU A 69 -11.44 -16.98 -5.72
N THR A 70 -11.98 -17.03 -4.49
CA THR A 70 -13.39 -17.32 -4.27
C THR A 70 -14.23 -16.09 -3.93
N LYS A 71 -13.61 -15.05 -3.38
CA LYS A 71 -14.31 -13.82 -2.98
C LYS A 71 -13.99 -12.64 -3.89
N SER A 72 -13.13 -12.82 -4.87
CA SER A 72 -12.68 -11.77 -5.79
C SER A 72 -12.14 -10.54 -5.06
N MET A 73 -11.57 -10.73 -3.87
CA MET A 73 -10.97 -9.66 -3.10
C MET A 73 -9.59 -9.33 -3.67
N MET A 74 -9.34 -8.07 -3.97
CA MET A 74 -8.04 -7.60 -4.43
C MET A 74 -7.23 -7.02 -3.28
N VAL A 75 -7.91 -6.40 -2.33
CA VAL A 75 -7.30 -5.80 -1.14
C VAL A 75 -7.99 -6.30 0.11
N PHE A 76 -7.26 -6.28 1.21
CA PHE A 76 -7.79 -6.55 2.55
C PHE A 76 -7.79 -5.23 3.31
N THR A 77 -8.95 -4.81 3.79
CA THR A 77 -9.12 -3.50 4.42
C THR A 77 -9.13 -3.62 5.93
N TRP A 78 -8.35 -2.74 6.57
CA TRP A 78 -8.28 -2.60 8.02
C TRP A 78 -8.94 -1.29 8.41
N LEU A 79 -9.82 -1.33 9.40
CA LEU A 79 -10.56 -0.17 9.92
C LEU A 79 -10.07 0.19 11.31
N ASN A 80 -10.10 1.49 11.61
CA ASN A 80 -9.91 1.96 12.97
C ASN A 80 -11.26 2.50 13.51
N PRO A 81 -11.87 1.86 14.52
CA PRO A 81 -13.19 2.29 15.03
C PRO A 81 -13.20 3.71 15.61
N THR A 82 -12.05 4.21 16.08
CA THR A 82 -11.95 5.57 16.61
C THR A 82 -11.70 6.61 15.52
N ARG A 83 -11.36 6.16 14.31
CA ARG A 83 -11.11 6.99 13.13
C ARG A 83 -11.77 6.35 11.92
N PRO A 84 -13.13 6.37 11.87
CA PRO A 84 -13.88 5.56 10.89
C PRO A 84 -13.65 5.95 9.44
N TYR A 85 -13.03 7.11 9.18
CA TYR A 85 -12.72 7.56 7.83
C TYR A 85 -11.31 7.18 7.37
N GLU A 86 -10.51 6.59 8.26
CA GLU A 86 -9.15 6.18 7.94
C GLU A 86 -9.11 4.66 7.75
N GLU A 87 -8.86 4.23 6.53
CA GLU A 87 -8.75 2.83 6.17
C GLU A 87 -7.36 2.54 5.63
N ILE A 88 -6.86 1.33 5.93
CA ILE A 88 -5.62 0.83 5.35
C ILE A 88 -5.98 -0.37 4.49
N ASP A 89 -5.70 -0.26 3.20
CA ASP A 89 -5.90 -1.33 2.24
C ASP A 89 -4.56 -2.00 1.95
N VAL A 90 -4.52 -3.32 2.12
CA VAL A 90 -3.33 -4.12 1.86
C VAL A 90 -3.60 -5.04 0.68
N PHE A 91 -2.73 -5.02 -0.32
CA PHE A 91 -2.86 -5.94 -1.45
C PHE A 91 -2.71 -7.38 -0.98
N LEU A 92 -3.67 -8.23 -1.37
CA LEU A 92 -3.62 -9.67 -1.07
C LEU A 92 -2.57 -10.38 -1.91
N ARG A 93 -2.21 -9.81 -3.04
CA ARG A 93 -1.16 -10.29 -3.92
C ARG A 93 -0.45 -9.07 -4.53
N ASN A 94 0.86 -9.06 -4.45
CA ASN A 94 1.63 -7.99 -5.04
C ASN A 94 1.72 -8.19 -6.56
N ARG A 95 1.30 -7.20 -7.32
CA ARG A 95 1.28 -7.25 -8.78
C ARG A 95 2.63 -6.94 -9.41
N ILE A 96 3.53 -6.34 -8.63
CA ILE A 96 4.91 -6.12 -9.02
C ILE A 96 5.79 -6.78 -7.97
N ASP A 97 7.04 -7.08 -8.33
CA ASP A 97 7.97 -7.73 -7.40
C ASP A 97 8.23 -6.81 -6.21
N PHE A 98 7.94 -7.28 -5.00
CA PHE A 98 8.07 -6.47 -3.79
C PHE A 98 9.52 -6.07 -3.53
N ALA A 99 10.46 -7.00 -3.64
CA ALA A 99 11.86 -6.72 -3.34
C ALA A 99 12.41 -5.64 -4.27
N LEU A 100 12.08 -5.70 -5.55
CA LEU A 100 12.50 -4.69 -6.53
C LEU A 100 11.85 -3.33 -6.23
N ALA A 101 10.55 -3.32 -5.96
CA ALA A 101 9.84 -2.09 -5.63
C ALA A 101 10.39 -1.46 -4.35
N PHE A 102 10.68 -2.28 -3.35
CA PHE A 102 11.28 -1.82 -2.10
C PHE A 102 12.67 -1.21 -2.32
N SER A 103 13.46 -1.80 -3.22
CA SER A 103 14.79 -1.26 -3.55
C SER A 103 14.72 0.11 -4.24
N ARG A 104 13.60 0.40 -4.91
CA ARG A 104 13.39 1.67 -5.63
C ARG A 104 12.58 2.69 -4.84
N LYS A 105 12.20 2.36 -3.62
CA LYS A 105 11.33 3.21 -2.80
C LYS A 105 11.93 4.59 -2.57
N THR A 106 11.05 5.56 -2.38
CA THR A 106 11.39 6.87 -1.85
C THR A 106 11.14 6.86 -0.34
N SER A 107 12.12 7.28 0.45
CA SER A 107 11.95 7.34 1.89
C SER A 107 11.69 8.78 2.30
N LEU A 108 10.56 8.99 2.99
CA LEU A 108 10.14 10.31 3.48
C LEU A 108 10.32 10.34 5.00
N PRO A 109 11.28 11.11 5.51
CA PRO A 109 11.44 11.24 6.95
C PRO A 109 10.32 12.09 7.54
N LEU A 110 9.68 11.58 8.58
CA LEU A 110 8.77 12.33 9.44
C LEU A 110 9.40 12.41 10.80
N GLN A 111 8.77 13.11 11.76
CA GLN A 111 9.42 13.46 13.04
C GLN A 111 10.12 12.28 13.72
N ASP A 112 9.42 11.17 13.91
CA ASP A 112 9.92 10.03 14.69
C ASP A 112 10.06 8.75 13.86
N PHE A 113 9.72 8.78 12.58
CA PHE A 113 9.73 7.58 11.74
C PHE A 113 9.94 7.95 10.28
N THR A 114 10.20 6.94 9.46
CA THR A 114 10.36 7.08 8.02
C THR A 114 9.25 6.31 7.31
N VAL A 115 8.58 6.96 6.37
CA VAL A 115 7.59 6.32 5.51
C VAL A 115 8.25 5.94 4.20
N HIS A 116 8.11 4.70 3.79
CA HIS A 116 8.57 4.21 2.50
C HIS A 116 7.44 4.31 1.49
N ILE A 117 7.70 4.99 0.39
CA ILE A 117 6.71 5.25 -0.65
C ILE A 117 7.17 4.61 -1.95
N ALA A 118 6.26 3.98 -2.68
CA ALA A 118 6.59 3.42 -3.98
C ALA A 118 7.15 4.51 -4.90
N SER A 119 8.14 4.16 -5.72
CA SER A 119 8.71 5.07 -6.71
C SER A 119 7.64 5.51 -7.70
N VAL A 120 7.85 6.66 -8.34
CA VAL A 120 6.91 7.15 -9.36
C VAL A 120 6.73 6.13 -10.50
N PRO A 121 7.80 5.54 -11.06
CA PRO A 121 7.61 4.49 -12.07
C PRO A 121 6.79 3.29 -11.58
N ASP A 122 6.99 2.85 -10.34
CA ASP A 122 6.22 1.73 -9.78
C ASP A 122 4.76 2.10 -9.56
N LEU A 123 4.48 3.34 -9.13
CA LEU A 123 3.11 3.84 -9.00
C LEU A 123 2.40 3.86 -10.36
N ILE A 124 3.10 4.30 -11.40
CA ILE A 124 2.55 4.31 -12.76
C ILE A 124 2.18 2.88 -13.19
N GLU A 125 3.06 1.92 -12.95
CA GLU A 125 2.80 0.53 -13.31
C GLU A 125 1.62 -0.05 -12.53
N LEU A 126 1.53 0.19 -11.24
CA LEU A 126 0.41 -0.26 -10.42
C LEU A 126 -0.91 0.35 -10.88
N LYS A 127 -0.90 1.63 -11.22
CA LYS A 127 -2.08 2.32 -11.73
C LYS A 127 -2.49 1.79 -13.09
N ARG A 128 -1.51 1.51 -13.97
CA ARG A 128 -1.76 0.92 -15.28
C ARG A 128 -2.43 -0.45 -15.13
N LEU A 129 -1.95 -1.28 -14.20
CA LEU A 129 -2.51 -2.60 -13.95
C LEU A 129 -3.93 -2.53 -13.38
N ALA A 130 -4.24 -1.51 -12.59
CA ALA A 130 -5.60 -1.31 -12.06
C ALA A 130 -6.59 -0.88 -13.14
N GLY A 131 -6.16 -0.04 -14.09
CA GLY A 131 -6.91 0.27 -15.31
C GLY A 131 -8.20 1.07 -15.14
N ARG A 132 -8.42 1.72 -13.97
CA ARG A 132 -9.61 2.55 -13.73
C ARG A 132 -9.43 3.93 -14.38
N GLU A 133 -10.53 4.63 -14.58
CA GLU A 133 -10.49 5.99 -15.16
C GLU A 133 -9.67 6.95 -14.29
N GLN A 134 -9.87 6.91 -12.98
CA GLN A 134 -9.09 7.71 -12.04
C GLN A 134 -7.58 7.40 -12.16
N ASP A 135 -7.23 6.14 -12.43
CA ASP A 135 -5.84 5.73 -12.57
C ASP A 135 -5.18 6.35 -13.79
N ARG A 136 -5.91 6.57 -14.88
CA ARG A 136 -5.38 7.24 -16.06
C ARG A 136 -4.99 8.68 -15.77
N SER A 137 -5.81 9.38 -15.02
CA SER A 137 -5.53 10.76 -14.58
C SER A 137 -4.30 10.79 -13.67
N ASP A 138 -4.20 9.85 -12.73
CA ASP A 138 -3.06 9.71 -11.84
C ASP A 138 -1.78 9.43 -12.64
N ILE A 139 -1.83 8.55 -13.64
CA ILE A 139 -0.69 8.23 -14.49
C ILE A 139 -0.19 9.48 -15.22
N ALA A 140 -1.09 10.27 -15.78
CA ALA A 140 -0.72 11.50 -16.48
C ALA A 140 -0.01 12.47 -15.55
N ALA A 141 -0.51 12.64 -14.33
CA ALA A 141 0.10 13.50 -13.32
C ALA A 141 1.47 12.98 -12.88
N LEU A 142 1.59 11.66 -12.69
CA LEU A 142 2.85 11.03 -12.29
C LEU A 142 3.92 11.14 -13.38
N ARG A 143 3.52 11.00 -14.66
CA ARG A 143 4.45 11.17 -15.77
C ARG A 143 4.99 12.59 -15.86
N ARG A 144 4.13 13.58 -15.63
CA ARG A 144 4.58 14.99 -15.57
C ARG A 144 5.58 15.20 -14.45
N LEU A 145 5.31 14.63 -13.29
CA LEU A 145 6.21 14.72 -12.14
C LEU A 145 7.56 14.09 -12.44
N LEU A 146 7.57 12.93 -13.09
CA LEU A 146 8.79 12.23 -13.48
C LEU A 146 9.60 13.05 -14.48
N ASP A 147 8.96 13.63 -15.48
CA ASP A 147 9.62 14.48 -16.47
C ASP A 147 10.26 15.71 -15.81
N MET A 148 9.59 16.32 -14.86
CA MET A 148 10.13 17.45 -14.11
C MET A 148 11.38 17.06 -13.32
N SER A 149 11.36 15.88 -12.65
CA SER A 149 12.48 15.41 -11.85
C SER A 149 13.71 15.05 -12.72
N GLU A 150 13.47 14.70 -13.98
CA GLU A 150 14.54 14.40 -14.95
C GLU A 150 15.02 15.64 -15.72
N GLY A 151 14.50 16.83 -15.37
CA GLY A 151 14.85 18.07 -16.05
C GLY A 151 14.22 18.22 -17.43
N LYS A 152 13.21 17.43 -17.74
CA LYS A 152 12.45 17.55 -18.99
C LYS A 152 11.25 18.46 -18.73
N ALA A 153 11.32 19.64 -19.22
CA ALA A 153 10.24 20.62 -19.06
C ALA A 153 9.09 20.33 -20.00
#